data_92292242a6ded845f109c50e67cedda6
#
_entry.id   92292242a6ded845f109c50e67cedda6
#
_cell.length_a   1.000
_cell.length_b   1.000
_cell.length_c   1.000
_cell.angle_alpha   90.00
_cell.angle_beta   90.00
_cell.angle_gamma   90.00
#
_symmetry.space_group_name_H-M   'P 1'
#
loop_
_entity.id
_entity.type
_entity.pdbx_description
1 polymer ?
#
loop_
_entity_poly.entity_id
_entity_poly.type
_entity_poly.pdbx_seq_one_letter_code
_entity_poly.pdbx_strand_id
1 'polypeptide(L)'
;MINREHKLRKRVVLFLDMATLCTRISRIGLAFLLYSYFFRNFAQSNRQCIMNNKDISDMEEKELKAKDIPWGYPLCFNCECADKDKCMHYQARLLMPKDRYSGSAVFPTAWEDGKCRCFREKKLVKKAWGFTRLYNNVPQRQKAEARQCVHALFGGGNGPYYRAHHGEIMLSPQKQEEILKVVAMFGSIEGIGFAHYVKDWDFE
;
A
#
# COMPACT_ATOMS: atom_id res chain seq x y z
N MET A 1 33.89 3.88 4.12
CA MET A 1 33.39 3.27 5.37
C MET A 1 33.52 4.13 6.62
N ILE A 2 34.17 5.30 6.56
CA ILE A 2 34.50 6.16 7.75
C ILE A 2 33.37 7.13 8.15
N ASN A 3 32.37 7.34 7.28
CA ASN A 3 31.37 8.41 7.49
C ASN A 3 30.09 7.98 8.24
N ARG A 4 29.91 6.69 8.53
CA ARG A 4 28.76 6.18 9.29
C ARG A 4 28.97 6.18 10.80
N GLU A 5 30.19 5.98 11.24
CA GLU A 5 30.49 5.96 12.68
C GLU A 5 30.51 7.36 13.31
N HIS A 6 30.88 8.39 12.53
CA HIS A 6 30.89 9.77 13.02
C HIS A 6 29.48 10.33 13.29
N LYS A 7 28.47 9.83 12.56
CA LYS A 7 27.06 10.24 12.72
C LYS A 7 26.38 9.56 13.92
N LEU A 8 26.82 8.34 14.26
CA LEU A 8 26.33 7.60 15.43
C LEU A 8 26.92 8.18 16.74
N ARG A 9 28.19 8.56 16.75
CA ARG A 9 28.83 9.21 17.92
C ARG A 9 28.19 10.54 18.29
N LYS A 10 27.79 11.37 17.31
CA LYS A 10 27.08 12.63 17.57
C LYS A 10 25.67 12.43 18.14
N ARG A 11 24.98 11.34 17.81
CA ARG A 11 23.66 11.02 18.38
C ARG A 11 23.75 10.48 19.83
N VAL A 12 24.79 9.74 20.14
CA VAL A 12 25.00 9.20 21.50
C VAL A 12 25.43 10.31 22.47
N VAL A 13 26.26 11.25 22.04
CA VAL A 13 26.67 12.40 22.86
C VAL A 13 25.50 13.35 23.16
N LEU A 14 24.57 13.56 22.21
CA LEU A 14 23.36 14.36 22.46
C LEU A 14 22.38 13.68 23.44
N PHE A 15 22.36 12.35 23.51
CA PHE A 15 21.56 11.62 24.48
C PHE A 15 22.14 11.65 25.89
N LEU A 16 23.46 11.72 26.02
CA LEU A 16 24.13 11.80 27.33
C LEU A 16 24.04 13.21 27.95
N ASP A 17 24.01 14.28 27.14
CA ASP A 17 23.81 15.65 27.64
C ASP A 17 22.38 15.90 28.12
N MET A 18 21.37 15.23 27.55
CA MET A 18 20.01 15.31 28.07
C MET A 18 19.81 14.56 29.40
N ALA A 19 20.58 13.54 29.65
CA ALA A 19 20.51 12.80 30.93
C ALA A 19 21.08 13.59 32.10
N THR A 20 22.06 14.46 31.87
CA THR A 20 22.68 15.32 32.91
C THR A 20 21.87 16.57 33.19
N LEU A 21 21.02 17.06 32.27
CA LEU A 21 20.09 18.16 32.55
C LEU A 21 18.84 17.71 33.33
N CYS A 22 18.52 16.42 33.31
CA CYS A 22 17.35 15.87 34.00
C CYS A 22 17.50 15.72 35.53
N THR A 23 18.72 15.91 36.07
CA THR A 23 18.97 15.75 37.53
C THR A 23 18.72 17.01 38.34
N ARG A 24 18.37 18.15 37.72
CA ARG A 24 18.15 19.43 38.44
C ARG A 24 16.73 19.99 38.37
N ILE A 25 15.79 19.34 37.71
CA ILE A 25 14.38 19.78 37.69
C ILE A 25 13.53 18.64 38.22
N SER A 26 12.75 18.95 39.28
CA SER A 26 11.95 18.01 40.07
C SER A 26 11.28 16.91 39.23
N ARG A 27 11.62 15.66 39.53
CA ARG A 27 11.33 14.40 38.81
C ARG A 27 9.86 14.08 38.49
N ILE A 28 8.91 14.90 38.89
CA ILE A 28 7.47 14.59 38.79
C ILE A 28 6.79 15.39 37.65
N GLY A 29 7.20 16.62 37.39
CA GLY A 29 6.52 17.48 36.37
C GLY A 29 6.85 17.16 34.93
N LEU A 30 8.13 16.85 34.63
CA LEU A 30 8.58 16.62 33.26
C LEU A 30 8.17 15.25 32.71
N ALA A 31 8.14 14.23 33.56
CA ALA A 31 7.66 12.89 33.21
C ALA A 31 6.16 12.92 32.85
N PHE A 32 5.37 13.73 33.55
CA PHE A 32 3.94 13.88 33.31
C PHE A 32 3.66 14.62 31.99
N LEU A 33 4.45 15.63 31.65
CA LEU A 33 4.32 16.38 30.41
C LEU A 33 4.73 15.55 29.18
N LEU A 34 5.82 14.79 29.29
CA LEU A 34 6.27 13.88 28.22
C LEU A 34 5.30 12.71 28.03
N TYR A 35 4.75 12.17 29.13
CA TYR A 35 3.75 11.11 29.09
C TYR A 35 2.43 11.61 28.44
N SER A 36 1.97 12.81 28.80
CA SER A 36 0.76 13.41 28.20
C SER A 36 0.95 13.78 26.73
N TYR A 37 2.14 14.21 26.34
CA TYR A 37 2.48 14.51 24.94
C TYR A 37 2.54 13.22 24.08
N PHE A 38 3.15 12.16 24.64
CA PHE A 38 3.22 10.85 23.96
C PHE A 38 1.85 10.20 23.84
N PHE A 39 1.01 10.29 24.89
CA PHE A 39 -0.35 9.74 24.87
C PHE A 39 -1.29 10.52 23.94
N ARG A 40 -1.16 11.84 23.86
CA ARG A 40 -1.94 12.64 22.89
C ARG A 40 -1.60 12.29 21.45
N ASN A 41 -0.32 12.17 21.13
CA ASN A 41 0.11 11.81 19.76
C ASN A 41 -0.23 10.35 19.43
N PHE A 42 -0.12 9.44 20.40
CA PHE A 42 -0.53 8.04 20.21
C PHE A 42 -2.05 7.88 20.07
N ALA A 43 -2.85 8.63 20.83
CA ALA A 43 -4.30 8.65 20.72
C ALA A 43 -4.78 9.30 19.41
N GLN A 44 -4.06 10.30 18.91
CA GLN A 44 -4.36 10.98 17.65
C GLN A 44 -4.00 10.09 16.45
N SER A 45 -2.89 9.38 16.50
CA SER A 45 -2.50 8.37 15.51
C SER A 45 -3.50 7.21 15.45
N ASN A 46 -3.96 6.70 16.61
CA ASN A 46 -4.98 5.66 16.67
C ASN A 46 -6.37 6.15 16.22
N ARG A 47 -6.73 7.42 16.44
CA ARG A 47 -7.98 7.96 15.91
C ARG A 47 -7.96 8.08 14.39
N GLN A 48 -6.82 8.41 13.79
CA GLN A 48 -6.64 8.43 12.33
C GLN A 48 -6.76 7.02 11.73
N CYS A 49 -6.21 6.00 12.41
CA CYS A 49 -6.38 4.59 12.03
C CYS A 49 -7.82 4.09 12.18
N ILE A 50 -8.54 4.54 13.23
CA ILE A 50 -9.93 4.14 13.48
C ILE A 50 -10.90 4.83 12.51
N MET A 51 -10.64 6.08 12.11
CA MET A 51 -11.47 6.77 11.10
C MET A 51 -11.34 6.12 9.72
N ASN A 52 -10.14 5.65 9.35
CA ASN A 52 -9.96 4.88 8.12
C ASN A 52 -10.60 3.49 8.14
N ASN A 53 -10.85 2.91 9.32
CA ASN A 53 -11.57 1.64 9.46
C ASN A 53 -13.11 1.78 9.46
N LYS A 54 -13.64 2.96 9.80
CA LYS A 54 -15.10 3.16 9.85
C LYS A 54 -15.73 3.26 8.45
N ASP A 55 -14.95 3.75 7.45
CA ASP A 55 -15.37 3.76 6.04
C ASP A 55 -15.35 2.35 5.40
N ILE A 56 -14.87 1.33 6.13
CA ILE A 56 -14.74 -0.05 5.65
C ILE A 56 -15.97 -0.90 6.01
N SER A 57 -16.72 -0.54 7.06
CA SER A 57 -17.84 -1.34 7.57
C SER A 57 -19.14 -1.19 6.79
N ASP A 58 -19.32 -0.11 6.01
CA ASP A 58 -20.60 0.22 5.37
C ASP A 58 -20.65 -0.08 3.85
N MET A 59 -19.68 -0.87 3.33
CA MET A 59 -19.67 -1.22 1.91
C MET A 59 -20.12 -2.68 1.72
N GLU A 60 -21.20 -2.84 0.98
CA GLU A 60 -21.73 -4.13 0.50
C GLU A 60 -20.60 -5.07 0.08
N GLU A 61 -20.73 -6.34 0.50
CA GLU A 61 -19.80 -7.41 0.14
C GLU A 61 -19.87 -7.62 -1.38
N LYS A 62 -18.90 -7.03 -2.10
CA LYS A 62 -18.83 -7.14 -3.56
C LYS A 62 -18.65 -8.59 -3.93
N GLU A 63 -19.63 -9.18 -4.62
CA GLU A 63 -19.55 -10.53 -5.15
C GLU A 63 -18.57 -10.57 -6.34
N LEU A 64 -17.73 -11.61 -6.40
CA LEU A 64 -16.84 -11.82 -7.55
C LEU A 64 -17.66 -12.34 -8.74
N LYS A 65 -17.57 -11.66 -9.89
CA LYS A 65 -18.28 -12.01 -11.12
C LYS A 65 -17.31 -12.35 -12.25
N ALA A 66 -17.74 -13.14 -13.21
CA ALA A 66 -16.92 -13.54 -14.36
C ALA A 66 -16.28 -12.33 -15.09
N LYS A 67 -17.01 -11.23 -15.20
CA LYS A 67 -16.54 -9.98 -15.84
C LYS A 67 -15.43 -9.26 -15.09
N ASP A 68 -15.28 -9.53 -13.79
CA ASP A 68 -14.26 -8.89 -12.96
C ASP A 68 -12.90 -9.57 -13.12
N ILE A 69 -12.88 -10.79 -13.68
CA ILE A 69 -11.67 -11.60 -13.84
C ILE A 69 -10.91 -11.12 -15.08
N PRO A 70 -9.65 -10.69 -14.94
CA PRO A 70 -8.84 -10.25 -16.07
C PRO A 70 -8.68 -11.37 -17.12
N TRP A 71 -8.72 -10.99 -18.40
CA TRP A 71 -8.42 -11.92 -19.47
C TRP A 71 -6.98 -12.43 -19.31
N GLY A 72 -6.81 -13.75 -19.33
CA GLY A 72 -5.48 -14.34 -19.12
C GLY A 72 -5.09 -14.59 -17.67
N TYR A 73 -5.95 -14.23 -16.69
CA TYR A 73 -5.71 -14.61 -15.30
C TYR A 73 -5.60 -16.13 -15.16
N PRO A 74 -4.53 -16.66 -14.50
CA PRO A 74 -4.32 -18.09 -14.41
C PRO A 74 -5.39 -18.76 -13.54
N LEU A 75 -5.96 -19.86 -14.00
CA LEU A 75 -7.01 -20.61 -13.32
C LEU A 75 -6.42 -21.85 -12.66
N CYS A 76 -6.89 -22.20 -11.46
CA CYS A 76 -6.45 -23.39 -10.75
C CYS A 76 -7.51 -24.50 -10.84
N PHE A 77 -7.11 -25.71 -11.24
CA PHE A 77 -8.00 -26.86 -11.40
C PHE A 77 -7.83 -27.93 -10.29
N ASN A 78 -7.00 -27.65 -9.27
CA ASN A 78 -6.80 -28.57 -8.17
C ASN A 78 -7.98 -28.55 -7.19
N CYS A 79 -8.88 -29.54 -7.29
CA CYS A 79 -10.06 -29.69 -6.43
C CYS A 79 -9.73 -30.20 -5.03
N GLU A 80 -8.55 -30.81 -4.83
CA GLU A 80 -8.11 -31.39 -3.56
C GLU A 80 -7.34 -30.38 -2.68
N CYS A 81 -7.11 -29.16 -3.19
CA CYS A 81 -6.41 -28.12 -2.44
C CYS A 81 -7.22 -27.72 -1.20
N ALA A 82 -6.58 -27.74 -0.02
CA ALA A 82 -7.20 -27.35 1.25
C ALA A 82 -7.62 -25.86 1.27
N ASP A 83 -6.88 -25.00 0.55
CA ASP A 83 -7.12 -23.56 0.52
C ASP A 83 -7.95 -23.09 -0.69
N LYS A 84 -8.56 -24.00 -1.44
CA LYS A 84 -9.30 -23.69 -2.67
C LYS A 84 -10.40 -22.63 -2.49
N ASP A 85 -11.10 -22.66 -1.36
CA ASP A 85 -12.23 -21.76 -1.10
C ASP A 85 -11.78 -20.31 -0.85
N LYS A 86 -10.53 -20.14 -0.39
CA LYS A 86 -9.91 -18.85 -0.15
C LYS A 86 -9.03 -18.39 -1.32
N CYS A 87 -8.78 -19.27 -2.30
CA CYS A 87 -7.82 -19.03 -3.37
C CYS A 87 -8.50 -18.33 -4.57
N MET A 88 -8.01 -17.14 -4.94
CA MET A 88 -8.52 -16.39 -6.09
C MET A 88 -8.43 -17.17 -7.41
N HIS A 89 -7.34 -17.91 -7.66
CA HIS A 89 -7.18 -18.71 -8.88
C HIS A 89 -8.23 -19.82 -9.00
N TYR A 90 -8.60 -20.44 -7.87
CA TYR A 90 -9.65 -21.47 -7.87
C TYR A 90 -11.04 -20.86 -7.99
N GLN A 91 -11.32 -19.78 -7.27
CA GLN A 91 -12.60 -19.07 -7.33
C GLN A 91 -12.86 -18.48 -8.72
N ALA A 92 -11.83 -17.93 -9.37
CA ALA A 92 -11.91 -17.46 -10.76
C ALA A 92 -12.27 -18.59 -11.74
N ARG A 93 -11.73 -19.80 -11.54
CA ARG A 93 -12.09 -20.97 -12.36
C ARG A 93 -13.58 -21.31 -12.27
N LEU A 94 -14.18 -21.22 -11.07
CA LEU A 94 -15.61 -21.55 -10.88
C LEU A 94 -16.54 -20.62 -11.67
N LEU A 95 -16.05 -19.41 -11.97
CA LEU A 95 -16.79 -18.37 -12.71
C LEU A 95 -16.42 -18.35 -14.20
N MET A 96 -15.60 -19.30 -14.66
CA MET A 96 -15.16 -19.34 -16.05
C MET A 96 -16.36 -19.54 -17.01
N PRO A 97 -16.49 -18.72 -18.07
CA PRO A 97 -17.50 -18.89 -19.09
C PRO A 97 -17.40 -20.27 -19.77
N LYS A 98 -18.55 -20.86 -20.11
CA LYS A 98 -18.62 -22.21 -20.71
C LYS A 98 -18.03 -22.29 -22.13
N ASP A 99 -17.93 -21.18 -22.79
CA ASP A 99 -17.39 -21.01 -24.16
C ASP A 99 -15.89 -20.71 -24.19
N ARG A 100 -15.22 -20.71 -23.04
CA ARG A 100 -13.77 -20.52 -22.94
C ARG A 100 -13.04 -21.86 -23.01
N TYR A 101 -12.38 -22.14 -24.14
CA TYR A 101 -11.70 -23.41 -24.41
C TYR A 101 -10.18 -23.41 -24.12
N SER A 102 -9.58 -22.23 -23.90
CA SER A 102 -8.14 -22.09 -23.65
C SER A 102 -7.82 -20.94 -22.70
N GLY A 103 -6.62 -20.96 -22.11
CA GLY A 103 -6.17 -19.91 -21.22
C GLY A 103 -5.00 -20.31 -20.34
N SER A 104 -4.59 -19.41 -19.45
CA SER A 104 -3.53 -19.65 -18.47
C SER A 104 -4.01 -20.53 -17.32
N ALA A 105 -3.13 -21.39 -16.82
CA ALA A 105 -3.43 -22.26 -15.69
C ALA A 105 -2.28 -22.30 -14.68
N VAL A 106 -2.62 -22.52 -13.41
CA VAL A 106 -1.66 -22.88 -12.37
C VAL A 106 -1.36 -24.37 -12.51
N PHE A 107 -0.09 -24.70 -12.75
CA PHE A 107 0.33 -26.08 -12.93
C PHE A 107 0.47 -26.83 -11.59
N PRO A 108 0.32 -28.17 -11.57
CA PRO A 108 0.50 -28.99 -10.36
C PRO A 108 1.86 -28.79 -9.67
N THR A 109 2.89 -28.48 -10.44
CA THR A 109 4.24 -28.16 -9.93
C THR A 109 4.32 -26.92 -9.04
N ALA A 110 3.26 -26.07 -9.01
CA ALA A 110 3.16 -24.97 -8.08
C ALA A 110 2.91 -25.43 -6.63
N TRP A 111 2.51 -26.69 -6.43
CA TRP A 111 2.25 -27.29 -5.12
C TRP A 111 3.48 -28.04 -4.64
N GLU A 112 4.06 -27.58 -3.53
CA GLU A 112 5.26 -28.17 -2.94
C GLU A 112 5.16 -28.05 -1.41
N ASP A 113 5.54 -29.12 -0.69
CA ASP A 113 5.54 -29.18 0.78
C ASP A 113 4.22 -28.74 1.45
N GLY A 114 3.09 -29.11 0.85
CA GLY A 114 1.76 -28.79 1.37
C GLY A 114 1.33 -27.33 1.17
N LYS A 115 2.09 -26.54 0.41
CA LYS A 115 1.80 -25.14 0.11
C LYS A 115 1.82 -24.88 -1.40
N CYS A 116 0.97 -23.98 -1.85
CA CYS A 116 0.95 -23.54 -3.24
C CYS A 116 1.75 -22.24 -3.39
N ARG A 117 2.79 -22.26 -4.23
CA ARG A 117 3.60 -21.06 -4.54
C ARG A 117 2.79 -19.98 -5.26
N CYS A 118 1.72 -20.37 -5.93
CA CYS A 118 0.81 -19.46 -6.62
C CYS A 118 -0.44 -19.11 -5.79
N PHE A 119 -0.48 -19.46 -4.49
CA PHE A 119 -1.64 -19.12 -3.66
C PHE A 119 -1.88 -17.61 -3.67
N ARG A 120 -3.09 -17.21 -4.01
CA ARG A 120 -3.55 -15.82 -3.96
C ARG A 120 -4.86 -15.77 -3.18
N GLU A 121 -4.84 -15.07 -2.06
CA GLU A 121 -6.04 -14.92 -1.24
C GLU A 121 -7.11 -14.12 -1.99
N LYS A 122 -8.35 -14.62 -1.97
CA LYS A 122 -9.53 -13.91 -2.47
C LYS A 122 -9.89 -12.78 -1.51
N LYS A 123 -9.44 -11.57 -1.81
CA LYS A 123 -9.69 -10.38 -0.98
C LYS A 123 -9.98 -9.14 -1.82
N LEU A 124 -10.71 -8.22 -1.21
CA LEU A 124 -10.92 -6.88 -1.74
C LEU A 124 -9.81 -5.94 -1.24
N VAL A 125 -9.28 -5.14 -2.15
CA VAL A 125 -8.27 -4.12 -1.84
C VAL A 125 -8.75 -2.74 -2.29
N LYS A 126 -8.25 -1.68 -1.64
CA LYS A 126 -8.55 -0.30 -2.00
C LYS A 126 -7.64 0.12 -3.16
N LYS A 127 -8.15 0.04 -4.38
CA LYS A 127 -7.47 0.53 -5.58
C LYS A 127 -7.70 2.03 -5.75
N ALA A 128 -6.79 2.72 -6.44
CA ALA A 128 -6.86 4.16 -6.64
C ALA A 128 -6.48 4.55 -8.07
N TRP A 129 -6.92 5.75 -8.51
CA TRP A 129 -6.46 6.39 -9.74
C TRP A 129 -6.59 7.90 -9.66
N GLY A 130 -5.98 8.60 -10.64
CA GLY A 130 -6.04 10.06 -10.73
C GLY A 130 -5.00 10.76 -9.85
N PHE A 131 -4.17 11.60 -10.46
CA PHE A 131 -3.02 12.23 -9.82
C PHE A 131 -3.22 13.73 -9.54
N THR A 132 -4.45 14.25 -9.69
CA THR A 132 -4.73 15.68 -9.56
C THR A 132 -4.38 16.25 -8.18
N ARG A 133 -4.58 15.46 -7.10
CA ARG A 133 -4.30 15.86 -5.72
C ARG A 133 -2.90 15.46 -5.25
N LEU A 134 -2.22 14.60 -6.00
CA LEU A 134 -0.97 13.97 -5.60
C LEU A 134 0.18 14.99 -5.40
N TYR A 135 0.19 16.08 -6.18
CA TYR A 135 1.26 17.07 -6.19
C TYR A 135 0.92 18.38 -5.48
N ASN A 136 -0.16 18.42 -4.67
CA ASN A 136 -0.62 19.68 -4.06
C ASN A 136 0.43 20.29 -3.13
N ASN A 137 1.10 19.46 -2.33
CA ASN A 137 2.10 19.91 -1.35
C ASN A 137 3.52 19.98 -1.92
N VAL A 138 3.70 19.66 -3.21
CA VAL A 138 5.00 19.78 -3.88
C VAL A 138 5.22 21.23 -4.31
N PRO A 139 6.38 21.86 -3.97
CA PRO A 139 6.71 23.22 -4.42
C PRO A 139 6.64 23.34 -5.93
N GLN A 140 6.10 24.45 -6.44
CA GLN A 140 5.85 24.64 -7.89
C GLN A 140 7.07 24.36 -8.76
N ARG A 141 8.27 24.79 -8.32
CA ARG A 141 9.53 24.58 -9.03
C ARG A 141 9.94 23.11 -9.15
N GLN A 142 9.44 22.23 -8.27
CA GLN A 142 9.80 20.81 -8.22
C GLN A 142 8.68 19.91 -8.78
N LYS A 143 7.51 20.47 -9.13
CA LYS A 143 6.37 19.66 -9.64
C LYS A 143 6.69 18.90 -10.92
N ALA A 144 7.48 19.50 -11.81
CA ALA A 144 7.87 18.86 -13.06
C ALA A 144 8.75 17.63 -12.79
N GLU A 145 9.75 17.80 -11.93
CA GLU A 145 10.64 16.71 -11.52
C GLU A 145 9.91 15.60 -10.78
N ALA A 146 9.06 15.94 -9.80
CA ALA A 146 8.23 14.97 -9.09
C ALA A 146 7.35 14.15 -10.04
N ARG A 147 6.72 14.79 -11.04
CA ARG A 147 5.94 14.09 -12.08
C ARG A 147 6.81 13.15 -12.90
N GLN A 148 8.01 13.57 -13.28
CA GLN A 148 8.95 12.74 -14.02
C GLN A 148 9.37 11.50 -13.23
N CYS A 149 9.65 11.65 -11.92
CA CYS A 149 9.98 10.53 -11.06
C CYS A 149 8.81 9.56 -10.89
N VAL A 150 7.58 10.05 -10.70
CA VAL A 150 6.39 9.19 -10.65
C VAL A 150 6.15 8.51 -12.00
N HIS A 151 6.34 9.23 -13.11
CA HIS A 151 6.22 8.68 -14.45
C HIS A 151 7.19 7.52 -14.72
N ALA A 152 8.42 7.61 -14.19
CA ALA A 152 9.43 6.54 -14.29
C ALA A 152 8.97 5.23 -13.64
N LEU A 153 8.11 5.27 -12.60
CA LEU A 153 7.53 4.08 -11.98
C LEU A 153 6.59 3.28 -12.91
N PHE A 154 6.21 3.87 -14.04
CA PHE A 154 5.39 3.24 -15.09
C PHE A 154 6.20 2.77 -16.29
N GLY A 155 7.51 2.60 -16.13
CA GLY A 155 8.40 2.14 -17.18
C GLY A 155 8.81 3.25 -18.17
N GLY A 156 8.65 4.52 -17.79
CA GLY A 156 9.09 5.68 -18.58
C GLY A 156 8.23 6.00 -19.81
N GLY A 157 7.24 5.17 -20.13
CA GLY A 157 6.29 5.42 -21.22
C GLY A 157 5.13 6.32 -20.78
N ASN A 158 4.69 7.24 -21.67
CA ASN A 158 3.56 8.13 -21.37
C ASN A 158 2.24 7.36 -21.18
N GLY A 159 2.02 6.30 -21.94
CA GLY A 159 0.77 5.54 -21.97
C GLY A 159 0.32 5.03 -20.59
N PRO A 160 1.11 4.18 -19.89
CA PRO A 160 0.69 3.61 -18.61
C PRO A 160 0.42 4.66 -17.52
N TYR A 161 1.21 5.74 -17.46
CA TYR A 161 1.01 6.84 -16.53
C TYR A 161 -0.35 7.53 -16.77
N TYR A 162 -0.65 7.92 -18.01
CA TYR A 162 -1.91 8.59 -18.32
C TYR A 162 -3.11 7.67 -18.19
N ARG A 163 -2.98 6.39 -18.50
CA ARG A 163 -4.03 5.39 -18.26
C ARG A 163 -4.37 5.26 -16.79
N ALA A 164 -3.37 5.29 -15.90
CA ALA A 164 -3.59 5.33 -14.45
C ALA A 164 -4.16 6.68 -13.98
N HIS A 165 -3.79 7.78 -14.65
CA HIS A 165 -4.36 9.10 -14.37
C HIS A 165 -5.86 9.18 -14.73
N HIS A 166 -6.26 8.57 -15.81
CA HIS A 166 -7.64 8.60 -16.30
C HIS A 166 -8.51 7.44 -15.78
N GLY A 167 -7.95 6.52 -15.00
CA GLY A 167 -8.70 5.41 -14.39
C GLY A 167 -8.87 4.20 -15.28
N GLU A 168 -8.17 4.12 -16.40
CA GLU A 168 -8.13 2.92 -17.24
C GLU A 168 -7.31 1.80 -16.59
N ILE A 169 -6.32 2.17 -15.77
CA ILE A 169 -5.54 1.28 -14.93
C ILE A 169 -5.73 1.73 -13.48
N MET A 170 -6.17 0.81 -12.64
CA MET A 170 -6.30 1.04 -11.20
C MET A 170 -5.03 0.60 -10.49
N LEU A 171 -4.54 1.43 -9.58
CA LEU A 171 -3.32 1.20 -8.81
C LEU A 171 -3.61 0.31 -7.62
N SER A 172 -2.85 -0.77 -7.46
CA SER A 172 -2.85 -1.60 -6.25
C SER A 172 -2.33 -0.82 -5.04
N PRO A 173 -2.63 -1.26 -3.81
CA PRO A 173 -2.12 -0.62 -2.59
C PRO A 173 -0.59 -0.49 -2.59
N GLN A 174 0.12 -1.51 -3.07
CA GLN A 174 1.57 -1.51 -3.17
C GLN A 174 2.06 -0.40 -4.11
N LYS A 175 1.43 -0.28 -5.28
CA LYS A 175 1.78 0.76 -6.26
C LYS A 175 1.46 2.17 -5.76
N GLN A 176 0.38 2.32 -5.00
CA GLN A 176 0.04 3.58 -4.34
C GLN A 176 1.14 3.99 -3.35
N GLU A 177 1.62 3.05 -2.53
CA GLU A 177 2.68 3.30 -1.55
C GLU A 177 4.01 3.68 -2.23
N GLU A 178 4.39 2.99 -3.33
CA GLU A 178 5.57 3.34 -4.12
C GLU A 178 5.51 4.79 -4.63
N ILE A 179 4.35 5.19 -5.19
CA ILE A 179 4.14 6.53 -5.70
C ILE A 179 4.21 7.57 -4.58
N LEU A 180 3.57 7.30 -3.43
CA LEU A 180 3.61 8.22 -2.29
C LEU A 180 5.03 8.36 -1.71
N LYS A 181 5.84 7.29 -1.69
CA LYS A 181 7.26 7.34 -1.30
C LYS A 181 8.08 8.26 -2.21
N VAL A 182 7.82 8.23 -3.51
CA VAL A 182 8.49 9.12 -4.47
C VAL A 182 8.06 10.57 -4.23
N VAL A 183 6.77 10.83 -4.08
CA VAL A 183 6.27 12.20 -3.83
C VAL A 183 6.78 12.77 -2.51
N ALA A 184 6.94 11.93 -1.48
CA ALA A 184 7.50 12.32 -0.18
C ALA A 184 8.93 12.89 -0.25
N MET A 185 9.68 12.60 -1.32
CA MET A 185 11.01 13.19 -1.54
C MET A 185 10.95 14.68 -1.92
N PHE A 186 9.80 15.14 -2.41
CA PHE A 186 9.61 16.50 -2.91
C PHE A 186 8.73 17.38 -2.01
N GLY A 187 8.00 16.80 -1.08
CA GLY A 187 7.11 17.55 -0.19
C GLY A 187 6.40 16.68 0.84
N SER A 188 5.61 17.32 1.71
CA SER A 188 4.79 16.60 2.69
C SER A 188 3.71 15.79 1.99
N ILE A 189 3.54 14.54 2.42
CA ILE A 189 2.43 13.67 1.98
C ILE A 189 1.19 13.79 2.85
N GLU A 190 1.19 14.67 3.84
CA GLU A 190 0.05 14.88 4.74
C GLU A 190 -1.12 15.49 3.97
N GLY A 191 -2.28 14.86 4.05
CA GLY A 191 -3.50 15.31 3.37
C GLY A 191 -3.50 15.16 1.84
N ILE A 192 -2.44 14.62 1.22
CA ILE A 192 -2.43 14.28 -0.21
C ILE A 192 -2.90 12.85 -0.45
N GLY A 193 -3.31 12.56 -1.68
CA GLY A 193 -3.72 11.24 -2.11
C GLY A 193 -4.14 11.22 -3.57
N PHE A 194 -4.70 10.11 -3.98
CA PHE A 194 -5.25 9.95 -5.31
C PHE A 194 -6.63 10.61 -5.40
N ALA A 195 -7.05 10.96 -6.61
CA ALA A 195 -8.34 11.64 -6.82
C ALA A 195 -9.52 10.73 -6.52
N HIS A 196 -9.39 9.45 -6.83
CA HIS A 196 -10.44 8.45 -6.72
C HIS A 196 -9.96 7.17 -6.07
N TYR A 197 -10.86 6.51 -5.32
CA TYR A 197 -10.64 5.22 -4.69
C TYR A 197 -11.83 4.31 -4.93
N VAL A 198 -11.56 3.00 -5.10
CA VAL A 198 -12.58 1.97 -5.23
C VAL A 198 -12.12 0.68 -4.53
N LYS A 199 -13.06 -0.06 -3.95
CA LYS A 199 -12.79 -1.45 -3.53
C LYS A 199 -12.91 -2.36 -4.75
N ASP A 200 -11.88 -3.14 -5.01
CA ASP A 200 -11.86 -4.08 -6.10
C ASP A 200 -11.04 -5.31 -5.76
N TRP A 201 -11.24 -6.39 -6.51
CA TRP A 201 -10.56 -7.65 -6.28
C TRP A 201 -9.06 -7.55 -6.53
N ASP A 202 -8.28 -8.22 -5.66
CA ASP A 202 -6.82 -8.31 -5.77
C ASP A 202 -6.44 -9.48 -6.71
N PHE A 203 -5.97 -9.15 -7.90
CA PHE A 203 -5.48 -10.12 -8.90
C PHE A 203 -3.95 -10.09 -9.06
N GLU A 204 -3.22 -9.22 -8.31
CA GLU A 204 -1.77 -9.05 -8.39
C GLU A 204 -1.00 -9.94 -7.41
#